data_990bdb93e5d6b3d6f3e710bfd8aa12d1
#
_entry.id   990bdb93e5d6b3d6f3e710bfd8aa12d1
#
_cell.length_a   1.000
_cell.length_b   1.000
_cell.length_c   1.000
_cell.angle_alpha   90.00
_cell.angle_beta   90.00
_cell.angle_gamma   90.00
#
_symmetry.space_group_name_H-M   'P 1'
#
loop_
_entity.id
_entity.type
_entity.pdbx_description
1 polymer ?
#
loop_
_entity_poly.entity_id
_entity_poly.type
_entity_poly.pdbx_seq_one_letter_code
_entity_poly.pdbx_strand_id
1 'polypeptide(L)'
;MMRKSNYLVIFICLCYISCGIYSFNGASIPKKAETISINYFINSASNKQPILSQVLTEKLKDYFTQQTNLIINKNNGDLTFKGEITKYEIKPMAIQSNETAGQNRLTISVKIEFNNMYNDEYNFNTTFSRYKDYESSQNLSDIETVLINEISNELVEDIFNKSVVNW
;
A
#
# COMPACT_ATOMS: atom_id res chain seq x y z
N MET A 1 30.65 -53.44 4.59
CA MET A 1 29.56 -52.72 5.25
C MET A 1 29.61 -51.17 5.11
N MET A 2 30.61 -50.60 4.46
CA MET A 2 30.85 -49.15 4.34
C MET A 2 30.19 -48.45 3.14
N ARG A 3 29.65 -49.17 2.14
CA ARG A 3 29.07 -48.53 0.92
C ARG A 3 27.68 -47.96 1.08
N LYS A 4 26.85 -48.45 2.00
CA LYS A 4 25.49 -47.95 2.22
C LYS A 4 25.44 -46.63 3.01
N SER A 5 26.44 -46.37 3.86
CA SER A 5 26.54 -45.14 4.65
C SER A 5 26.81 -43.89 3.79
N ASN A 6 27.61 -44.04 2.72
CA ASN A 6 27.92 -42.91 1.84
C ASN A 6 26.71 -42.44 1.01
N TYR A 7 25.79 -43.32 0.63
CA TYR A 7 24.56 -42.94 -0.07
C TYR A 7 23.59 -42.19 0.82
N LEU A 8 23.55 -42.50 2.12
CA LEU A 8 22.74 -41.79 3.09
C LEU A 8 23.21 -40.33 3.28
N VAL A 9 24.53 -40.12 3.34
CA VAL A 9 25.15 -38.79 3.48
C VAL A 9 24.89 -37.95 2.23
N ILE A 10 25.01 -38.53 1.02
CA ILE A 10 24.73 -37.86 -0.25
C ILE A 10 23.23 -37.48 -0.34
N PHE A 11 22.33 -38.34 0.11
CA PHE A 11 20.88 -38.04 0.11
C PHE A 11 20.52 -36.92 1.07
N ILE A 12 21.16 -36.87 2.24
CA ILE A 12 20.95 -35.75 3.21
C ILE A 12 21.49 -34.44 2.65
N CYS A 13 22.65 -34.42 1.97
CA CYS A 13 23.20 -33.22 1.35
C CYS A 13 22.32 -32.68 0.20
N LEU A 14 21.62 -33.53 -0.53
CA LEU A 14 20.69 -33.11 -1.60
C LEU A 14 19.42 -32.40 -1.06
N CYS A 15 19.01 -32.68 0.18
CA CYS A 15 17.86 -32.04 0.80
C CYS A 15 18.10 -30.57 1.21
N TYR A 16 19.35 -30.14 1.34
CA TYR A 16 19.68 -28.75 1.70
C TYR A 16 19.72 -27.78 0.53
N ILE A 17 19.62 -28.24 -0.72
CA ILE A 17 19.67 -27.38 -1.91
C ILE A 17 18.27 -26.87 -2.31
N SER A 18 17.19 -27.30 -1.65
CA SER A 18 15.80 -26.95 -1.97
C SER A 18 15.33 -25.69 -1.23
N CYS A 19 16.20 -24.73 -0.93
CA CYS A 19 15.78 -23.40 -0.59
C CYS A 19 15.56 -22.60 -1.89
N GLY A 20 14.55 -23.00 -2.65
CA GLY A 20 14.04 -22.20 -3.75
C GLY A 20 13.58 -20.85 -3.18
N ILE A 21 14.17 -19.77 -3.64
CA ILE A 21 13.70 -18.41 -3.42
C ILE A 21 12.28 -18.35 -4.02
N TYR A 22 11.28 -18.57 -3.17
CA TYR A 22 9.89 -18.26 -3.52
C TYR A 22 9.77 -16.75 -3.53
N SER A 23 10.15 -16.12 -4.65
CA SER A 23 9.77 -14.76 -4.95
C SER A 23 8.29 -14.80 -5.29
N PHE A 24 7.44 -14.43 -4.33
CA PHE A 24 6.00 -14.27 -4.52
C PHE A 24 5.78 -12.96 -5.29
N ASN A 25 6.22 -12.91 -6.53
CA ASN A 25 5.93 -11.81 -7.44
C ASN A 25 4.52 -12.01 -8.01
N GLY A 26 3.50 -11.85 -7.15
CA GLY A 26 2.10 -11.74 -7.56
C GLY A 26 1.80 -10.44 -8.31
N ALA A 27 2.79 -9.58 -8.51
CA ALA A 27 2.64 -8.34 -9.25
C ALA A 27 2.61 -8.62 -10.77
N SER A 28 1.48 -8.32 -11.40
CA SER A 28 1.31 -8.43 -12.85
C SER A 28 1.79 -7.16 -13.55
N ILE A 29 3.03 -6.77 -13.28
CA ILE A 29 3.69 -5.65 -13.96
C ILE A 29 4.05 -6.13 -15.37
N PRO A 30 3.67 -5.37 -16.44
CA PRO A 30 4.12 -5.71 -17.79
C PRO A 30 5.65 -5.83 -17.82
N LYS A 31 6.18 -6.90 -18.42
CA LYS A 31 7.65 -7.16 -18.50
C LYS A 31 8.43 -6.02 -19.15
N LYS A 32 7.74 -5.12 -19.88
CA LYS A 32 8.32 -3.96 -20.55
C LYS A 32 8.32 -2.70 -19.68
N ALA A 33 7.56 -2.69 -18.56
CA ALA A 33 7.51 -1.53 -17.68
C ALA A 33 8.75 -1.53 -16.78
N GLU A 34 9.58 -0.52 -16.92
CA GLU A 34 10.82 -0.33 -16.17
C GLU A 34 10.72 0.87 -15.21
N THR A 35 9.82 1.81 -15.51
CA THR A 35 9.72 3.07 -14.80
C THR A 35 8.32 3.35 -14.26
N ILE A 36 8.27 4.07 -13.12
CA ILE A 36 7.04 4.53 -12.49
C ILE A 36 7.13 6.00 -12.14
N SER A 37 6.07 6.76 -12.41
CA SER A 37 5.93 8.15 -12.00
C SER A 37 4.78 8.29 -11.02
N ILE A 38 5.06 8.81 -9.83
CA ILE A 38 4.07 9.09 -8.79
C ILE A 38 4.09 10.58 -8.52
N ASN A 39 3.04 11.26 -8.98
CA ASN A 39 2.90 12.70 -8.80
C ASN A 39 2.60 13.02 -7.33
N TYR A 40 3.01 14.21 -6.89
CA TYR A 40 2.66 14.68 -5.57
C TYR A 40 1.14 14.79 -5.42
N PHE A 41 0.59 14.20 -4.36
CA PHE A 41 -0.85 14.14 -4.15
C PHE A 41 -1.43 15.51 -3.78
N ILE A 42 -2.47 15.89 -4.49
CA ILE A 42 -3.19 17.14 -4.23
C ILE A 42 -4.15 16.92 -3.05
N ASN A 43 -4.18 17.84 -2.09
CA ASN A 43 -5.15 17.77 -0.99
C ASN A 43 -6.31 18.76 -1.24
N SER A 44 -7.46 18.21 -1.66
CA SER A 44 -8.72 18.95 -1.88
C SER A 44 -9.78 18.65 -0.81
N ALA A 45 -9.41 17.91 0.26
CA ALA A 45 -10.31 17.67 1.37
C ALA A 45 -10.76 19.00 2.02
N SER A 46 -12.02 19.07 2.46
CA SER A 46 -12.56 20.26 3.12
C SER A 46 -11.80 20.59 4.40
N ASN A 47 -11.38 19.56 5.14
CA ASN A 47 -10.53 19.68 6.32
C ASN A 47 -9.10 19.25 5.93
N LYS A 48 -8.24 20.21 5.61
CA LYS A 48 -6.92 19.96 5.05
C LYS A 48 -5.92 19.67 6.16
N GLN A 49 -5.42 18.44 6.23
CA GLN A 49 -4.25 18.09 7.02
C GLN A 49 -2.98 18.25 6.14
N PRO A 50 -2.10 19.23 6.44
CA PRO A 50 -1.00 19.59 5.54
C PRO A 50 0.00 18.46 5.26
N ILE A 51 0.28 17.61 6.25
CA ILE A 51 1.27 16.53 6.14
C ILE A 51 0.80 15.38 5.26
N LEU A 52 -0.52 15.24 5.04
CA LEU A 52 -1.11 14.05 4.44
C LEU A 52 -0.69 13.83 2.98
N SER A 53 -0.58 14.92 2.19
CA SER A 53 -0.08 14.85 0.81
C SER A 53 1.32 14.27 0.73
N GLN A 54 2.21 14.72 1.59
CA GLN A 54 3.59 14.22 1.66
C GLN A 54 3.62 12.76 2.10
N VAL A 55 2.93 12.43 3.19
CA VAL A 55 2.92 11.07 3.76
C VAL A 55 2.43 10.05 2.73
N LEU A 56 1.30 10.30 2.07
CA LEU A 56 0.75 9.38 1.07
C LEU A 56 1.65 9.26 -0.16
N THR A 57 2.20 10.39 -0.65
CA THR A 57 3.08 10.37 -1.83
C THR A 57 4.34 9.57 -1.57
N GLU A 58 5.04 9.84 -0.46
CA GLU A 58 6.30 9.17 -0.15
C GLU A 58 6.07 7.68 0.21
N LYS A 59 5.03 7.36 1.00
CA LYS A 59 4.70 5.97 1.29
C LYS A 59 4.39 5.14 0.04
N LEU A 60 3.68 5.71 -0.94
CA LEU A 60 3.39 4.99 -2.18
C LEU A 60 4.67 4.76 -3.00
N LYS A 61 5.58 5.74 -3.08
CA LYS A 61 6.89 5.58 -3.71
C LYS A 61 7.73 4.51 -3.02
N ASP A 62 7.83 4.57 -1.70
CA ASP A 62 8.59 3.62 -0.90
C ASP A 62 8.05 2.20 -1.07
N TYR A 63 6.72 2.04 -1.07
CA TYR A 63 6.08 0.74 -1.24
C TYR A 63 6.39 0.13 -2.61
N PHE A 64 6.26 0.90 -3.70
CA PHE A 64 6.63 0.43 -5.04
C PHE A 64 8.11 0.09 -5.16
N THR A 65 9.00 0.90 -4.57
CA THR A 65 10.44 0.67 -4.59
C THR A 65 10.81 -0.62 -3.83
N GLN A 66 10.10 -0.93 -2.75
CA GLN A 66 10.35 -2.13 -1.95
C GLN A 66 9.74 -3.41 -2.56
N GLN A 67 8.60 -3.29 -3.23
CA GLN A 67 7.85 -4.44 -3.74
C GLN A 67 8.12 -4.74 -5.21
N THR A 68 8.82 -3.85 -5.94
CA THR A 68 9.05 -3.99 -7.38
C THR A 68 10.47 -3.57 -7.75
N ASN A 69 10.89 -3.89 -8.97
CA ASN A 69 12.16 -3.43 -9.54
C ASN A 69 11.98 -2.13 -10.38
N LEU A 70 10.83 -1.46 -10.28
CA LEU A 70 10.56 -0.25 -11.04
C LEU A 70 11.41 0.92 -10.53
N ILE A 71 11.92 1.70 -11.48
CA ILE A 71 12.71 2.90 -11.19
C ILE A 71 11.78 4.11 -11.12
N ILE A 72 11.84 4.86 -10.00
CA ILE A 72 11.06 6.10 -9.86
C ILE A 72 11.57 7.15 -10.85
N ASN A 73 10.68 7.60 -11.75
CA ASN A 73 10.92 8.71 -12.66
C ASN A 73 10.06 9.92 -12.23
N LYS A 74 10.64 11.11 -12.24
CA LYS A 74 9.91 12.33 -11.81
C LYS A 74 8.79 12.74 -12.79
N ASN A 75 9.02 12.44 -14.05
CA ASN A 75 8.11 12.92 -15.12
C ASN A 75 7.60 11.80 -16.01
N ASN A 76 7.13 11.29 -16.68
CA ASN A 76 6.75 10.24 -17.65
C ASN A 76 7.37 8.87 -17.32
N GLY A 77 6.77 8.16 -16.38
CA GLY A 77 7.01 6.72 -16.18
C GLY A 77 6.10 5.88 -17.07
N ASP A 78 6.50 4.63 -17.32
CA ASP A 78 5.68 3.62 -18.01
C ASP A 78 4.35 3.38 -17.27
N LEU A 79 4.42 3.45 -15.94
CA LEU A 79 3.28 3.49 -15.04
C LEU A 79 3.18 4.87 -14.40
N THR A 80 2.00 5.47 -14.40
CA THR A 80 1.80 6.82 -13.85
C THR A 80 0.66 6.85 -12.86
N PHE A 81 0.91 7.47 -11.70
CA PHE A 81 -0.09 7.72 -10.65
C PHE A 81 -0.31 9.21 -10.44
N LYS A 82 -1.57 9.62 -10.47
CA LYS A 82 -2.02 10.92 -9.96
C LYS A 82 -2.98 10.69 -8.81
N GLY A 83 -2.73 11.34 -7.68
CA GLY A 83 -3.52 11.19 -6.46
C GLY A 83 -4.14 12.50 -6.01
N GLU A 84 -5.38 12.41 -5.56
CA GLU A 84 -6.13 13.51 -4.95
C GLU A 84 -6.75 13.04 -3.63
N ILE A 85 -6.38 13.67 -2.51
CA ILE A 85 -7.00 13.44 -1.22
C ILE A 85 -8.34 14.18 -1.22
N THR A 86 -9.43 13.41 -1.23
CA THR A 86 -10.79 13.95 -1.35
C THR A 86 -11.50 14.06 0.00
N LYS A 87 -11.02 13.31 1.01
CA LYS A 87 -11.64 13.33 2.34
C LYS A 87 -10.59 13.19 3.45
N TYR A 88 -10.75 14.01 4.46
CA TYR A 88 -10.18 13.89 5.79
C TYR A 88 -11.28 14.27 6.79
N GLU A 89 -11.91 13.28 7.40
CA GLU A 89 -13.13 13.50 8.18
C GLU A 89 -13.12 12.75 9.49
N ILE A 90 -13.53 13.43 10.55
CA ILE A 90 -13.72 12.85 11.87
C ILE A 90 -15.20 12.83 12.20
N LYS A 91 -15.72 11.67 12.55
CA LYS A 91 -17.12 11.50 12.97
C LYS A 91 -17.23 10.77 14.29
N PRO A 92 -18.06 11.24 15.21
CA PRO A 92 -18.46 10.42 16.35
C PRO A 92 -19.21 9.17 15.89
N MET A 93 -18.88 8.04 16.49
CA MET A 93 -19.58 6.78 16.27
C MET A 93 -20.65 6.58 17.32
N ALA A 94 -21.82 6.09 16.91
CA ALA A 94 -22.88 5.76 17.86
C ALA A 94 -22.43 4.65 18.81
N ILE A 95 -22.65 4.85 20.12
CA ILE A 95 -22.37 3.85 21.15
C ILE A 95 -23.31 2.67 20.90
N GLN A 96 -22.75 1.48 20.67
CA GLN A 96 -23.54 0.24 20.64
C GLN A 96 -23.80 -0.23 22.08
N SER A 97 -24.90 -0.96 22.28
CA SER A 97 -25.41 -1.30 23.61
C SER A 97 -24.46 -2.08 24.55
N ASN A 98 -23.31 -2.51 24.04
CA ASN A 98 -22.26 -3.22 24.79
C ASN A 98 -20.94 -2.42 24.93
N GLU A 99 -20.86 -1.18 24.46
CA GLU A 99 -19.67 -0.33 24.56
C GLU A 99 -19.83 0.70 25.67
N THR A 100 -18.83 0.76 26.53
CA THR A 100 -18.79 1.67 27.68
C THR A 100 -18.19 3.04 27.38
N ALA A 101 -17.52 3.19 26.23
CA ALA A 101 -16.88 4.43 25.81
C ALA A 101 -17.29 4.81 24.38
N GLY A 102 -17.57 6.10 24.15
CA GLY A 102 -17.79 6.61 22.80
C GLY A 102 -16.51 6.55 21.96
N GLN A 103 -16.64 6.31 20.68
CA GLN A 103 -15.54 6.29 19.73
C GLN A 103 -15.70 7.39 18.69
N ASN A 104 -14.57 7.85 18.15
CA ASN A 104 -14.51 8.70 16.99
C ASN A 104 -13.85 7.92 15.84
N ARG A 105 -14.26 8.20 14.61
CA ARG A 105 -13.70 7.62 13.40
C ARG A 105 -13.00 8.67 12.58
N LEU A 106 -11.71 8.48 12.32
CA LEU A 106 -10.97 9.24 11.30
C LEU A 106 -11.04 8.48 9.98
N THR A 107 -11.60 9.11 8.95
CA THR A 107 -11.67 8.56 7.58
C THR A 107 -10.82 9.39 6.64
N ILE A 108 -9.97 8.71 5.86
CA ILE A 108 -9.19 9.31 4.76
C ILE A 108 -9.61 8.66 3.46
N SER A 109 -9.89 9.46 2.42
CA SER A 109 -10.20 8.97 1.08
C SER A 109 -9.29 9.64 0.05
N VAL A 110 -8.81 8.82 -0.88
CA VAL A 110 -7.89 9.23 -1.95
C VAL A 110 -8.43 8.74 -3.28
N LYS A 111 -8.59 9.64 -4.23
CA LYS A 111 -8.90 9.32 -5.62
C LYS A 111 -7.61 9.12 -6.38
N ILE A 112 -7.45 7.98 -7.04
CA ILE A 112 -6.26 7.62 -7.81
C ILE A 112 -6.64 7.46 -9.28
N GLU A 113 -5.91 8.18 -10.14
CA GLU A 113 -5.84 7.94 -11.57
C GLU A 113 -4.54 7.18 -11.86
N PHE A 114 -4.68 5.95 -12.33
CA PHE A 114 -3.59 5.09 -12.72
C PHE A 114 -3.61 4.86 -14.23
N ASN A 115 -2.46 5.07 -14.88
CA ASN A 115 -2.27 4.80 -16.29
C ASN A 115 -1.08 3.86 -16.50
N ASN A 116 -1.33 2.81 -17.28
CA ASN A 116 -0.35 1.85 -17.75
C ASN A 116 -0.14 2.06 -19.25
N MET A 117 1.07 2.46 -19.66
CA MET A 117 1.41 2.78 -21.04
C MET A 117 1.31 1.55 -21.97
N TYR A 118 1.41 0.34 -21.44
CA TYR A 118 1.46 -0.89 -22.24
C TYR A 118 0.13 -1.64 -22.33
N ASN A 119 -0.82 -1.36 -21.43
CA ASN A 119 -2.14 -1.97 -21.45
C ASN A 119 -3.19 -1.09 -20.78
N ASP A 120 -4.05 -0.49 -21.60
CA ASP A 120 -5.11 0.42 -21.16
C ASP A 120 -6.21 -0.27 -20.35
N GLU A 121 -6.36 -1.59 -20.45
CA GLU A 121 -7.35 -2.34 -19.66
C GLU A 121 -7.08 -2.27 -18.16
N TYR A 122 -5.83 -2.02 -17.76
CA TYR A 122 -5.45 -1.86 -16.37
C TYR A 122 -5.60 -0.42 -15.87
N ASN A 123 -5.89 0.52 -16.75
CA ASN A 123 -6.11 1.90 -16.34
C ASN A 123 -7.35 2.02 -15.47
N PHE A 124 -7.26 2.81 -14.42
CA PHE A 124 -8.41 3.07 -13.56
C PHE A 124 -8.42 4.48 -13.00
N ASN A 125 -9.62 4.91 -12.62
CA ASN A 125 -9.85 6.12 -11.83
C ASN A 125 -10.79 5.74 -10.69
N THR A 126 -10.24 5.51 -9.50
CA THR A 126 -10.94 4.89 -8.38
C THR A 126 -10.65 5.64 -7.08
N THR A 127 -11.66 5.72 -6.21
CA THR A 127 -11.49 6.27 -4.86
C THR A 127 -11.30 5.13 -3.86
N PHE A 128 -10.19 5.18 -3.13
CA PHE A 128 -9.90 4.32 -1.99
C PHE A 128 -10.23 5.05 -0.71
N SER A 129 -10.75 4.33 0.29
CA SER A 129 -11.13 4.91 1.58
C SER A 129 -10.79 3.94 2.70
N ARG A 130 -10.08 4.42 3.71
CA ARG A 130 -9.75 3.68 4.93
C ARG A 130 -10.01 4.53 6.15
N TYR A 131 -10.20 3.89 7.28
CA TYR A 131 -10.48 4.58 8.54
C TYR A 131 -9.84 3.88 9.73
N LYS A 132 -9.70 4.63 10.81
CA LYS A 132 -9.36 4.12 12.15
C LYS A 132 -10.29 4.72 13.18
N ASP A 133 -10.71 3.87 14.09
CA ASP A 133 -11.50 4.27 15.25
C ASP A 133 -10.56 4.51 16.45
N TYR A 134 -10.88 5.51 17.26
CA TYR A 134 -10.13 5.85 18.47
C TYR A 134 -11.11 6.32 19.56
N GLU A 135 -10.71 6.15 20.82
CA GLU A 135 -11.54 6.54 21.95
C GLU A 135 -11.82 8.05 21.96
N SER A 136 -13.07 8.46 22.17
CA SER A 136 -13.46 9.87 22.22
C SER A 136 -12.85 10.65 23.38
N SER A 137 -12.33 9.94 24.40
CA SER A 137 -11.56 10.49 25.51
C SER A 137 -10.14 10.90 25.13
N GLN A 138 -9.59 10.38 24.02
CA GLN A 138 -8.26 10.71 23.55
C GLN A 138 -8.26 12.03 22.78
N ASN A 139 -7.23 12.85 23.01
CA ASN A 139 -7.05 14.05 22.24
C ASN A 139 -6.47 13.69 20.86
N LEU A 140 -7.17 14.04 19.79
CA LEU A 140 -6.74 13.73 18.43
C LEU A 140 -5.31 14.22 18.14
N SER A 141 -4.93 15.42 18.58
CA SER A 141 -3.61 15.98 18.32
C SER A 141 -2.45 15.08 18.78
N ASP A 142 -2.67 14.25 19.77
CA ASP A 142 -1.64 13.39 20.35
C ASP A 142 -1.46 12.09 19.55
N ILE A 143 -2.52 11.64 18.87
CA ILE A 143 -2.56 10.37 18.14
C ILE A 143 -2.69 10.53 16.62
N GLU A 144 -2.95 11.73 16.13
CA GLU A 144 -3.25 12.01 14.72
C GLU A 144 -2.17 11.48 13.77
N THR A 145 -0.91 11.71 14.12
CA THR A 145 0.22 11.22 13.30
C THR A 145 0.24 9.70 13.19
N VAL A 146 -0.08 8.99 14.27
CA VAL A 146 -0.14 7.52 14.28
C VAL A 146 -1.30 7.06 13.41
N LEU A 147 -2.49 7.62 13.59
CA LEU A 147 -3.68 7.28 12.79
C LEU A 147 -3.48 7.54 11.30
N ILE A 148 -2.89 8.68 10.94
CA ILE A 148 -2.55 9.00 9.55
C ILE A 148 -1.59 7.96 8.97
N ASN A 149 -0.57 7.57 9.71
CA ASN A 149 0.39 6.58 9.25
C ASN A 149 -0.24 5.20 9.03
N GLU A 150 -1.09 4.75 9.95
CA GLU A 150 -1.79 3.47 9.85
C GLU A 150 -2.75 3.45 8.65
N ILE A 151 -3.61 4.48 8.53
CA ILE A 151 -4.56 4.60 7.42
C ILE A 151 -3.83 4.70 6.09
N SER A 152 -2.73 5.45 6.03
CA SER A 152 -1.94 5.62 4.80
C SER A 152 -1.27 4.32 4.37
N ASN A 153 -0.82 3.48 5.30
CA ASN A 153 -0.28 2.17 4.96
C ASN A 153 -1.34 1.28 4.28
N GLU A 154 -2.55 1.22 4.85
CA GLU A 154 -3.65 0.45 4.27
C GLU A 154 -4.07 0.98 2.89
N LEU A 155 -4.15 2.30 2.72
CA LEU A 155 -4.46 2.93 1.44
C LEU A 155 -3.41 2.61 0.37
N VAL A 156 -2.14 2.69 0.72
CA VAL A 156 -1.01 2.40 -0.19
C VAL A 156 -1.03 0.94 -0.62
N GLU A 157 -1.31 0.02 0.31
CA GLU A 157 -1.45 -1.40 0.00
C GLU A 157 -2.63 -1.67 -0.96
N ASP A 158 -3.79 -1.05 -0.72
CA ASP A 158 -4.95 -1.17 -1.61
C ASP A 158 -4.65 -0.64 -3.03
N ILE A 159 -3.99 0.52 -3.12
CA ILE A 159 -3.61 1.14 -4.39
C ILE A 159 -2.63 0.24 -5.14
N PHE A 160 -1.62 -0.28 -4.47
CA PHE A 160 -0.65 -1.21 -5.03
C PHE A 160 -1.33 -2.48 -5.55
N ASN A 161 -2.13 -3.13 -4.70
CA ASN A 161 -2.83 -4.36 -5.06
C ASN A 161 -3.74 -4.17 -6.28
N LYS A 162 -4.47 -3.07 -6.33
CA LYS A 162 -5.33 -2.75 -7.48
C LYS A 162 -4.55 -2.53 -8.77
N SER A 163 -3.34 -1.96 -8.69
CA SER A 163 -2.57 -1.53 -9.87
C SER A 163 -1.69 -2.63 -10.45
N VAL A 164 -1.18 -3.56 -9.63
CA VAL A 164 -0.15 -4.52 -10.06
C VAL A 164 -0.41 -5.98 -9.66
N VAL A 165 -1.45 -6.24 -8.87
CA VAL A 165 -1.86 -7.61 -8.53
C VAL A 165 -3.12 -7.93 -9.33
N ASN A 166 -3.02 -8.87 -10.27
CA ASN A 166 -4.20 -9.35 -11.00
C ASN A 166 -5.02 -10.26 -10.09
N TRP A 167 -6.26 -9.90 -9.93
CA TRP A 167 -7.31 -10.71 -9.30
C TRP A 167 -8.11 -11.44 -10.37
#